data_ee92e1e3ecabfa3af5b49e1530092f0b
#
_entry.id   ee92e1e3ecabfa3af5b49e1530092f0b
#
_cell.length_a   1.000
_cell.length_b   1.000
_cell.length_c   1.000
_cell.angle_alpha   90.00
_cell.angle_beta   90.00
_cell.angle_gamma   90.00
#
_symmetry.space_group_name_H-M   'P 1'
#
loop_
_entity.id
_entity.type
_entity.pdbx_description
1 polymer ?
#
loop_
_entity_poly.entity_id
_entity_poly.type
_entity_poly.pdbx_seq_one_letter_code
_entity_poly.pdbx_strand_id
1 'polypeptide(L)'
;PTNTTPLTESVMSVISMISPIAADLRASGQQVAVILATDGHPNNRQSFVQAMQQLQLLPVWVVVRLCTDDDDVVSFWNDLDEQLEAPLEVLDDVRGEAVEVTSKNPWLTYGSPLHVARLFGLPDKLFDALDETALQPTQIKSFIETLLSCDTLPEPELDVSKFVQAVANAQKGLP
;
A
#
# COMPACT_ATOMS: atom_id res chain seq x y z
N PRO A 1 17.91 0.31 29.53
CA PRO A 1 17.02 -0.32 28.59
C PRO A 1 17.65 -0.11 27.22
N THR A 2 18.10 -1.19 26.60
CA THR A 2 18.59 -1.16 25.22
C THR A 2 17.37 -0.90 24.35
N ASN A 3 17.36 0.24 23.67
CA ASN A 3 16.33 0.62 22.70
C ASN A 3 16.54 -0.24 21.44
N THR A 4 16.17 -1.51 21.53
CA THR A 4 16.31 -2.46 20.41
C THR A 4 14.93 -2.76 19.88
N THR A 5 14.71 -2.49 18.60
CA THR A 5 13.45 -2.84 17.92
C THR A 5 13.60 -4.23 17.28
N PRO A 6 13.01 -5.29 17.86
CA PRO A 6 13.21 -6.67 17.43
C PRO A 6 12.36 -7.01 16.18
N LEU A 7 12.48 -6.19 15.12
CA LEU A 7 11.68 -6.34 13.91
C LEU A 7 11.98 -7.65 13.17
N THR A 8 13.26 -8.07 13.14
CA THR A 8 13.65 -9.31 12.47
C THR A 8 12.97 -10.51 13.09
N GLU A 9 12.98 -10.60 14.43
CA GLU A 9 12.36 -11.69 15.19
C GLU A 9 10.83 -11.68 15.00
N SER A 10 10.24 -10.50 14.96
CA SER A 10 8.80 -10.34 14.71
C SER A 10 8.43 -10.83 13.31
N VAL A 11 9.18 -10.45 12.28
CA VAL A 11 8.97 -10.93 10.90
C VAL A 11 9.14 -12.44 10.81
N MET A 12 10.17 -13.01 11.42
CA MET A 12 10.37 -14.46 11.44
C MET A 12 9.23 -15.22 12.14
N SER A 13 8.65 -14.62 13.19
CA SER A 13 7.46 -15.17 13.83
C SER A 13 6.25 -15.16 12.89
N VAL A 14 6.03 -14.08 12.16
CA VAL A 14 4.97 -13.98 11.14
C VAL A 14 5.16 -15.02 10.04
N ILE A 15 6.38 -15.19 9.53
CA ILE A 15 6.71 -16.24 8.54
C ILE A 15 6.33 -17.62 9.05
N SER A 16 6.65 -17.92 10.32
CA SER A 16 6.33 -19.23 10.92
C SER A 16 4.82 -19.49 11.07
N MET A 17 4.02 -18.42 11.25
CA MET A 17 2.56 -18.51 11.32
C MET A 17 1.93 -18.69 9.93
N ILE A 18 2.44 -18.03 8.92
CA ILE A 18 1.85 -18.04 7.57
C ILE A 18 2.28 -19.27 6.76
N SER A 19 3.53 -19.72 6.92
CA SER A 19 4.09 -20.83 6.13
C SER A 19 3.22 -22.08 6.10
N PRO A 20 2.63 -22.55 7.22
CA PRO A 20 1.80 -23.75 7.21
C PRO A 20 0.51 -23.64 6.37
N ILE A 21 -0.02 -22.43 6.21
CA ILE A 21 -1.27 -22.15 5.49
C ILE A 21 -1.06 -21.53 4.12
N ALA A 22 0.18 -21.30 3.71
CA ALA A 22 0.51 -20.58 2.48
C ALA A 22 -0.03 -21.26 1.21
N ALA A 23 -0.07 -22.60 1.19
CA ALA A 23 -0.60 -23.36 0.06
C ALA A 23 -2.11 -23.16 -0.11
N ASP A 24 -2.86 -23.18 1.01
CA ASP A 24 -4.32 -22.99 1.02
C ASP A 24 -4.69 -21.56 0.64
N LEU A 25 -3.94 -20.57 1.13
CA LEU A 25 -4.10 -19.17 0.75
C LEU A 25 -3.92 -18.98 -0.77
N ARG A 26 -2.86 -19.54 -1.35
CA ARG A 26 -2.64 -19.47 -2.79
C ARG A 26 -3.76 -20.15 -3.59
N ALA A 27 -4.19 -21.32 -3.14
CA ALA A 27 -5.25 -22.06 -3.82
C ALA A 27 -6.60 -21.31 -3.81
N SER A 28 -6.86 -20.52 -2.77
CA SER A 28 -8.07 -19.68 -2.63
C SER A 28 -7.92 -18.26 -3.18
N GLY A 29 -6.74 -17.90 -3.72
CA GLY A 29 -6.46 -16.55 -4.20
C GLY A 29 -6.42 -15.49 -3.07
N GLN A 30 -6.15 -15.92 -1.84
CA GLN A 30 -6.09 -15.04 -0.67
C GLN A 30 -4.65 -14.67 -0.32
N GLN A 31 -4.50 -13.49 0.29
CA GLN A 31 -3.24 -12.99 0.83
C GLN A 31 -3.42 -12.55 2.28
N VAL A 32 -2.33 -12.54 3.03
CA VAL A 32 -2.30 -12.00 4.39
C VAL A 32 -1.76 -10.58 4.35
N ALA A 33 -2.52 -9.61 4.84
CA ALA A 33 -1.99 -8.26 5.08
C ALA A 33 -1.11 -8.27 6.33
N VAL A 34 0.16 -7.92 6.17
CA VAL A 34 1.15 -7.81 7.26
C VAL A 34 1.46 -6.34 7.47
N ILE A 35 1.07 -5.79 8.62
CA ILE A 35 1.27 -4.39 8.94
C ILE A 35 2.36 -4.27 9.98
N LEU A 36 3.47 -3.63 9.61
CA LEU A 36 4.61 -3.33 10.48
C LEU A 36 4.50 -1.88 10.94
N ALA A 37 4.04 -1.65 12.16
CA ALA A 37 4.07 -0.33 12.77
C ALA A 37 5.39 -0.13 13.52
N THR A 38 6.17 0.87 13.15
CA THR A 38 7.50 1.12 13.73
C THR A 38 7.82 2.62 13.79
N ASP A 39 8.61 3.01 14.77
CA ASP A 39 9.16 4.36 14.96
C ASP A 39 10.69 4.39 14.80
N GLY A 40 11.30 3.30 14.30
CA GLY A 40 12.74 3.20 14.22
C GLY A 40 13.26 2.17 13.22
N HIS A 41 14.55 1.97 13.28
CA HIS A 41 15.28 1.01 12.45
C HIS A 41 15.28 -0.40 13.05
N PRO A 42 15.40 -1.46 12.22
CA PRO A 42 15.68 -2.79 12.73
C PRO A 42 17.09 -2.85 13.36
N ASN A 43 17.26 -3.68 14.38
CA ASN A 43 18.54 -3.85 15.08
C ASN A 43 19.69 -4.26 14.16
N ASN A 44 19.39 -5.04 13.14
CA ASN A 44 20.34 -5.47 12.12
C ASN A 44 19.68 -5.41 10.74
N ARG A 45 20.10 -4.44 9.93
CA ARG A 45 19.56 -4.22 8.58
C ARG A 45 19.67 -5.47 7.71
N GLN A 46 20.83 -6.13 7.67
CA GLN A 46 21.04 -7.27 6.78
C GLN A 46 20.14 -8.45 7.14
N SER A 47 20.05 -8.80 8.42
CA SER A 47 19.17 -9.88 8.88
C SER A 47 17.70 -9.56 8.63
N PHE A 48 17.32 -8.29 8.77
CA PHE A 48 15.97 -7.82 8.51
C PHE A 48 15.61 -7.93 7.02
N VAL A 49 16.48 -7.46 6.13
CA VAL A 49 16.29 -7.60 4.67
C VAL A 49 16.11 -9.06 4.27
N GLN A 50 16.93 -9.96 4.82
CA GLN A 50 16.81 -11.40 4.55
C GLN A 50 15.46 -11.96 5.05
N ALA A 51 14.99 -11.53 6.21
CA ALA A 51 13.69 -11.94 6.74
C ALA A 51 12.55 -11.40 5.86
N MET A 52 12.62 -10.16 5.40
CA MET A 52 11.65 -9.56 4.49
C MET A 52 11.62 -10.32 3.14
N GLN A 53 12.75 -10.63 2.56
CA GLN A 53 12.82 -11.45 1.34
C GLN A 53 12.16 -12.81 1.51
N GLN A 54 12.32 -13.47 2.68
CA GLN A 54 11.63 -14.72 2.98
C GLN A 54 10.12 -14.53 3.14
N LEU A 55 9.71 -13.46 3.80
CA LEU A 55 8.29 -13.12 3.97
C LEU A 55 7.60 -12.92 2.60
N GLN A 56 8.27 -12.24 1.68
CA GLN A 56 7.77 -11.95 0.34
C GLN A 56 7.61 -13.20 -0.56
N LEU A 57 8.20 -14.34 -0.20
CA LEU A 57 7.92 -15.62 -0.85
C LEU A 57 6.56 -16.20 -0.48
N LEU A 58 5.91 -15.69 0.54
CA LEU A 58 4.58 -16.11 1.00
C LEU A 58 3.48 -15.27 0.32
N PRO A 59 2.22 -15.71 0.33
CA PRO A 59 1.09 -14.92 -0.17
C PRO A 59 0.75 -13.80 0.82
N VAL A 60 1.55 -12.74 0.83
CA VAL A 60 1.43 -11.60 1.73
C VAL A 60 1.38 -10.28 0.97
N TRP A 61 0.75 -9.29 1.55
CA TRP A 61 0.88 -7.88 1.24
C TRP A 61 1.46 -7.19 2.47
N VAL A 62 2.57 -6.48 2.32
CA VAL A 62 3.27 -5.88 3.45
C VAL A 62 3.11 -4.36 3.41
N VAL A 63 2.65 -3.79 4.51
CA VAL A 63 2.57 -2.35 4.73
C VAL A 63 3.47 -1.99 5.90
N VAL A 64 4.35 -1.04 5.70
CA VAL A 64 5.13 -0.41 6.78
C VAL A 64 4.49 0.92 7.12
N ARG A 65 3.97 1.01 8.33
CA ARG A 65 3.45 2.25 8.88
C ARG A 65 4.52 2.91 9.72
N LEU A 66 5.01 4.04 9.27
CA LEU A 66 5.92 4.85 10.06
C LEU A 66 5.15 5.61 11.16
N CYS A 67 5.64 5.51 12.38
CA CYS A 67 5.09 6.18 13.56
C CYS A 67 6.04 7.28 14.05
N THR A 68 6.82 7.86 13.14
CA THR A 68 7.82 8.88 13.39
C THR A 68 7.92 9.79 12.16
N ASP A 69 8.35 11.01 12.38
CA ASP A 69 8.72 12.01 11.39
C ASP A 69 10.26 12.23 11.34
N ASP A 70 11.03 11.31 11.88
CA ASP A 70 12.49 11.33 11.84
C ASP A 70 12.97 11.03 10.41
N ASP A 71 13.57 12.02 9.75
CA ASP A 71 14.01 11.95 8.36
C ASP A 71 14.98 10.78 8.09
N ASP A 72 15.82 10.41 9.06
CA ASP A 72 16.76 9.28 8.91
C ASP A 72 16.00 7.95 8.89
N VAL A 73 14.94 7.82 9.69
CA VAL A 73 14.09 6.62 9.72
C VAL A 73 13.26 6.53 8.44
N VAL A 74 12.63 7.61 8.03
CA VAL A 74 11.83 7.68 6.79
C VAL A 74 12.70 7.32 5.58
N SER A 75 13.87 7.95 5.43
CA SER A 75 14.81 7.64 4.35
C SER A 75 15.24 6.19 4.33
N PHE A 76 15.49 5.59 5.50
CA PHE A 76 15.86 4.17 5.58
C PHE A 76 14.77 3.25 5.02
N TRP A 77 13.49 3.52 5.35
CA TRP A 77 12.38 2.67 4.90
C TRP A 77 12.09 2.85 3.41
N ASN A 78 12.20 4.07 2.89
CA ASN A 78 12.08 4.35 1.46
C ASN A 78 13.21 3.67 0.66
N ASP A 79 14.46 3.77 1.12
CA ASP A 79 15.60 3.05 0.53
C ASP A 79 15.42 1.52 0.54
N LEU A 80 14.73 1.00 1.57
CA LEU A 80 14.47 -0.42 1.69
C LEU A 80 13.42 -0.87 0.68
N ASP A 81 12.37 -0.09 0.48
CA ASP A 81 11.33 -0.35 -0.50
C ASP A 81 11.93 -0.44 -1.91
N GLU A 82 12.78 0.52 -2.30
CA GLU A 82 13.48 0.48 -3.58
C GLU A 82 14.40 -0.76 -3.76
N GLN A 83 14.88 -1.35 -2.67
CA GLN A 83 15.78 -2.51 -2.71
C GLN A 83 15.04 -3.85 -2.74
N LEU A 84 13.79 -3.87 -2.34
CA LEU A 84 12.97 -5.10 -2.30
C LEU A 84 12.16 -5.21 -3.60
N GLU A 85 12.32 -6.33 -4.32
CA GLU A 85 11.64 -6.58 -5.62
C GLU A 85 10.12 -6.82 -5.49
N ALA A 86 9.62 -7.04 -4.27
CA ALA A 86 8.21 -7.35 -4.05
C ALA A 86 7.49 -6.17 -3.36
N PRO A 87 6.18 -6.06 -3.53
CA PRO A 87 5.41 -4.92 -3.03
C PRO A 87 5.57 -4.78 -1.51
N LEU A 88 6.17 -3.69 -1.13
CA LEU A 88 6.25 -3.17 0.21
C LEU A 88 5.69 -1.75 0.17
N GLU A 89 4.62 -1.49 0.88
CA GLU A 89 4.05 -0.15 0.96
C GLU A 89 4.58 0.55 2.21
N VAL A 90 5.29 1.65 2.04
CA VAL A 90 5.76 2.49 3.16
C VAL A 90 4.85 3.69 3.25
N LEU A 91 4.17 3.85 4.37
CA LEU A 91 3.21 4.94 4.59
C LEU A 91 3.63 5.81 5.77
N ASP A 92 3.68 7.09 5.49
CA ASP A 92 3.88 8.17 6.46
C ASP A 92 2.54 8.63 7.07
N ASP A 93 2.45 9.84 7.58
CA ASP A 93 1.19 10.41 8.04
C ASP A 93 0.27 10.81 6.86
N VAL A 94 -1.03 10.95 7.15
CA VAL A 94 -2.03 11.29 6.13
C VAL A 94 -1.75 12.63 5.42
N ARG A 95 -1.03 13.54 6.05
CA ARG A 95 -0.72 14.86 5.48
C ARG A 95 0.47 14.77 4.53
N GLY A 96 1.52 14.04 4.89
CA GLY A 96 2.66 13.74 4.03
C GLY A 96 2.18 13.05 2.76
N GLU A 97 1.47 11.95 2.92
CA GLU A 97 0.86 11.20 1.82
C GLU A 97 -0.04 12.06 0.93
N ALA A 98 -0.86 12.94 1.50
CA ALA A 98 -1.72 13.83 0.73
C ALA A 98 -0.93 14.81 -0.14
N VAL A 99 0.22 15.29 0.32
CA VAL A 99 1.12 16.15 -0.46
C VAL A 99 1.73 15.39 -1.62
N GLU A 100 2.23 14.18 -1.38
CA GLU A 100 2.84 13.32 -2.40
C GLU A 100 1.82 12.92 -3.46
N VAL A 101 0.69 12.37 -3.06
CA VAL A 101 -0.42 12.01 -3.97
C VAL A 101 -0.88 13.21 -4.79
N THR A 102 -1.08 14.39 -4.17
CA THR A 102 -1.52 15.58 -4.89
C THR A 102 -0.49 16.05 -5.91
N SER A 103 0.81 15.87 -5.63
CA SER A 103 1.89 16.22 -6.56
C SER A 103 1.86 15.40 -7.85
N LYS A 104 1.43 14.15 -7.78
CA LYS A 104 1.34 13.21 -8.92
C LYS A 104 -0.07 13.16 -9.52
N ASN A 105 -1.08 13.16 -8.67
CA ASN A 105 -2.49 12.96 -9.02
C ASN A 105 -3.37 14.12 -8.50
N PRO A 106 -3.22 15.36 -9.01
CA PRO A 106 -3.91 16.55 -8.50
C PRO A 106 -5.43 16.51 -8.69
N TRP A 107 -5.96 15.57 -9.44
CA TRP A 107 -7.38 15.32 -9.61
C TRP A 107 -8.03 14.62 -8.41
N LEU A 108 -7.22 13.97 -7.54
CA LEU A 108 -7.67 13.19 -6.39
C LEU A 108 -7.52 14.01 -5.10
N THR A 109 -8.60 14.11 -4.36
CA THR A 109 -8.53 14.58 -2.97
C THR A 109 -8.17 13.41 -2.06
N TYR A 110 -6.90 13.30 -1.69
CA TYR A 110 -6.45 12.27 -0.76
C TYR A 110 -6.82 12.65 0.67
N GLY A 111 -7.35 11.69 1.42
CA GLY A 111 -7.78 11.91 2.79
C GLY A 111 -7.87 10.63 3.60
N SER A 112 -8.28 10.76 4.86
CA SER A 112 -8.29 9.65 5.81
C SER A 112 -8.93 8.34 5.33
N PRO A 113 -10.04 8.31 4.56
CA PRO A 113 -10.59 7.04 4.11
C PRO A 113 -9.65 6.26 3.18
N LEU A 114 -8.99 6.93 2.23
CA LEU A 114 -8.03 6.31 1.33
C LEU A 114 -6.77 5.88 2.07
N HIS A 115 -6.28 6.75 2.95
CA HIS A 115 -5.12 6.45 3.79
C HIS A 115 -5.36 5.23 4.69
N VAL A 116 -6.54 5.13 5.31
CA VAL A 116 -6.91 3.96 6.13
C VAL A 116 -6.98 2.70 5.28
N ALA A 117 -7.53 2.75 4.05
CA ALA A 117 -7.56 1.59 3.16
C ALA A 117 -6.15 1.07 2.85
N ARG A 118 -5.20 1.96 2.55
CA ARG A 118 -3.78 1.62 2.34
C ARG A 118 -3.16 1.07 3.63
N LEU A 119 -3.33 1.73 4.76
CA LEU A 119 -2.80 1.30 6.06
C LEU A 119 -3.24 -0.11 6.48
N PHE A 120 -4.41 -0.56 6.05
CA PHE A 120 -4.91 -1.90 6.33
C PHE A 120 -4.61 -2.90 5.21
N GLY A 121 -3.75 -2.55 4.27
CA GLY A 121 -3.20 -3.46 3.27
C GLY A 121 -4.19 -3.77 2.15
N LEU A 122 -4.82 -2.75 1.56
CA LEU A 122 -5.56 -2.91 0.31
C LEU A 122 -4.58 -3.32 -0.81
N PRO A 123 -4.62 -4.59 -1.29
CA PRO A 123 -3.60 -5.10 -2.21
C PRO A 123 -3.92 -4.70 -3.65
N ASP A 124 -3.95 -3.41 -3.93
CA ASP A 124 -4.23 -2.87 -5.26
C ASP A 124 -3.08 -1.96 -5.71
N LYS A 125 -2.41 -2.33 -6.79
CA LYS A 125 -1.26 -1.61 -7.34
C LYS A 125 -1.57 -0.18 -7.78
N LEU A 126 -2.83 0.16 -8.08
CA LEU A 126 -3.20 1.54 -8.42
C LEU A 126 -3.27 2.43 -7.19
N PHE A 127 -3.61 1.86 -6.03
CA PHE A 127 -3.58 2.58 -4.76
C PHE A 127 -2.15 2.81 -4.28
N ASP A 128 -1.27 1.85 -4.49
CA ASP A 128 0.16 1.92 -4.21
C ASP A 128 0.84 3.00 -5.08
N ALA A 129 0.52 3.04 -6.37
CA ALA A 129 1.10 3.97 -7.33
C ALA A 129 0.64 5.44 -7.20
N LEU A 130 -0.27 5.77 -6.27
CA LEU A 130 -0.88 7.12 -6.19
C LEU A 130 0.13 8.23 -5.87
N ASP A 131 1.10 7.96 -5.02
CA ASP A 131 2.17 8.87 -4.59
C ASP A 131 3.41 8.78 -5.47
N GLU A 132 3.60 7.66 -6.17
CA GLU A 132 4.76 7.43 -7.01
C GLU A 132 4.62 8.03 -8.41
N THR A 133 3.47 7.82 -9.06
CA THR A 133 3.28 8.14 -10.48
C THR A 133 1.96 8.85 -10.78
N ALA A 134 1.94 9.67 -11.85
CA ALA A 134 0.71 10.20 -12.39
C ALA A 134 -0.06 9.10 -13.12
N LEU A 135 -1.24 8.76 -12.65
CA LEU A 135 -2.08 7.74 -13.26
C LEU A 135 -2.57 8.17 -14.65
N GLN A 136 -2.50 7.25 -15.60
CA GLN A 136 -3.05 7.44 -16.94
C GLN A 136 -4.60 7.37 -16.92
N PRO A 137 -5.30 7.93 -17.90
CA PRO A 137 -6.77 7.96 -17.91
C PRO A 137 -7.44 6.60 -17.71
N THR A 138 -6.94 5.55 -18.32
CA THR A 138 -7.43 4.17 -18.13
C THR A 138 -7.19 3.65 -16.72
N GLN A 139 -6.05 4.01 -16.10
CA GLN A 139 -5.75 3.66 -14.71
C GLN A 139 -6.65 4.43 -13.74
N ILE A 140 -6.91 5.72 -14.00
CA ILE A 140 -7.88 6.52 -13.23
C ILE A 140 -9.26 5.87 -13.26
N LYS A 141 -9.70 5.42 -14.44
CA LYS A 141 -10.96 4.69 -14.57
C LYS A 141 -10.98 3.44 -13.69
N SER A 142 -9.97 2.57 -13.80
CA SER A 142 -9.89 1.34 -13.02
C SER A 142 -9.82 1.61 -11.52
N PHE A 143 -9.06 2.63 -11.11
CA PHE A 143 -9.00 3.07 -9.72
C PHE A 143 -10.39 3.48 -9.18
N ILE A 144 -11.13 4.27 -9.96
CA ILE A 144 -12.48 4.73 -9.57
C ILE A 144 -13.47 3.55 -9.54
N GLU A 145 -13.39 2.62 -10.48
CA GLU A 145 -14.21 1.41 -10.51
C GLU A 145 -14.01 0.58 -9.23
N THR A 146 -12.75 0.38 -8.82
CA THR A 146 -12.40 -0.29 -7.57
C THR A 146 -12.91 0.48 -6.35
N LEU A 147 -12.64 1.78 -6.29
CA LEU A 147 -12.99 2.65 -5.16
C LEU A 147 -14.50 2.71 -4.92
N LEU A 148 -15.29 2.81 -5.99
CA LEU A 148 -16.75 2.93 -5.91
C LEU A 148 -17.46 1.57 -5.98
N SER A 149 -16.72 0.48 -6.15
CA SER A 149 -17.27 -0.88 -6.35
C SER A 149 -18.36 -0.89 -7.42
N CYS A 150 -18.16 -0.15 -8.51
CA CYS A 150 -19.13 0.01 -9.57
C CYS A 150 -18.75 -0.80 -10.82
N ASP A 151 -19.76 -1.04 -11.67
CA ASP A 151 -19.56 -1.66 -12.98
C ASP A 151 -18.74 -0.76 -13.91
N THR A 152 -18.39 -1.30 -15.08
CA THR A 152 -17.54 -0.65 -16.07
C THR A 152 -17.96 0.78 -16.41
N LEU A 153 -17.10 1.73 -16.10
CA LEU A 153 -17.23 3.13 -16.47
C LEU A 153 -16.87 3.36 -17.96
N PRO A 154 -17.39 4.41 -18.60
CA PRO A 154 -16.94 4.80 -19.95
C PRO A 154 -15.46 5.12 -19.99
N GLU A 155 -14.82 4.95 -21.16
CA GLU A 155 -13.43 5.33 -21.35
C GLU A 155 -13.27 6.87 -21.29
N PRO A 156 -12.47 7.42 -20.36
CA PRO A 156 -12.32 8.86 -20.22
C PRO A 156 -11.66 9.51 -21.44
N GLU A 157 -10.80 8.79 -22.16
CA GLU A 157 -10.17 9.29 -23.38
C GLU A 157 -11.13 9.48 -24.55
N LEU A 158 -12.25 8.74 -24.57
CA LEU A 158 -13.26 8.84 -25.62
C LEU A 158 -14.26 9.95 -25.35
N ASP A 159 -14.70 10.12 -24.11
CA ASP A 159 -15.68 11.13 -23.70
C ASP A 159 -15.57 11.44 -22.20
N VAL A 160 -14.81 12.46 -21.87
CA VAL A 160 -14.60 12.92 -20.49
C VAL A 160 -15.91 13.31 -19.82
N SER A 161 -16.82 13.98 -20.53
CA SER A 161 -18.09 14.43 -19.95
C SER A 161 -18.97 13.26 -19.54
N LYS A 162 -19.05 12.24 -20.39
CA LYS A 162 -19.79 11.02 -20.12
C LYS A 162 -19.16 10.24 -18.96
N PHE A 163 -17.84 10.17 -18.92
CA PHE A 163 -17.10 9.54 -17.80
C PHE A 163 -17.42 10.23 -16.47
N VAL A 164 -17.26 11.56 -16.38
CA VAL A 164 -17.54 12.33 -15.16
C VAL A 164 -19.00 12.17 -14.72
N GLN A 165 -19.94 12.16 -15.65
CA GLN A 165 -21.34 11.96 -15.31
C GLN A 165 -21.62 10.54 -14.80
N ALA A 166 -20.98 9.53 -15.35
CA ALA A 166 -21.08 8.15 -14.89
C ALA A 166 -20.52 7.99 -13.46
N VAL A 167 -19.35 8.59 -13.19
CA VAL A 167 -18.75 8.63 -11.84
C VAL A 167 -19.70 9.30 -10.84
N ALA A 168 -20.26 10.48 -11.18
CA ALA A 168 -21.21 11.19 -10.33
C ALA A 168 -22.49 10.38 -10.05
N ASN A 169 -22.92 9.55 -10.99
CA ASN A 169 -24.07 8.67 -10.80
C ASN A 169 -23.72 7.48 -9.91
N ALA A 170 -22.55 6.88 -10.09
CA ALA A 170 -22.06 5.79 -9.23
C ALA A 170 -21.94 6.23 -7.77
N GLN A 171 -21.41 7.44 -7.53
CA GLN A 171 -21.31 8.02 -6.17
C GLN A 171 -22.67 8.18 -5.47
N LYS A 172 -23.75 8.48 -6.21
CA LYS A 172 -25.10 8.60 -5.63
C LYS A 172 -25.70 7.27 -5.17
N GLY A 173 -25.21 6.17 -5.68
CA GLY A 173 -25.64 4.82 -5.31
C GLY A 173 -24.95 4.27 -4.06
N LEU A 174 -23.94 4.98 -3.52
CA LEU A 174 -23.26 4.58 -2.30
C LEU A 174 -24.12 4.87 -1.06
N PRO A 175 -24.05 4.01 -0.03
CA PRO A 175 -24.83 4.14 1.21
C PRO A 175 -24.47 5.39 2.02
#